data_3c2308b830131fd16d2f22e0d286efb3
#
_entry.id   3c2308b830131fd16d2f22e0d286efb3
#
_cell.length_a   1.000
_cell.length_b   1.000
_cell.length_c   1.000
_cell.angle_alpha   90.00
_cell.angle_beta   90.00
_cell.angle_gamma   90.00
#
_symmetry.space_group_name_H-M   'P 1'
#
loop_
_entity.id
_entity.type
_entity.pdbx_description
1 polymer ?
#
loop_
_entity_poly.entity_id
_entity_poly.type
_entity_poly.pdbx_seq_one_letter_code
_entity_poly.pdbx_strand_id
1 'polypeptide(L)'
;MSELINWFAEPLAFPFMQNALLTALIVSITCGLLSCYLVLKGWSLMGDAVSHAVLPGIVLAFVFGIPLQIGAFASGLLCSVGVGYLKNNSRLKEDTVMGIVFSGMFALGLVLFTKVETDQHLTHILFGNVLGVSREELLQTFVICAAVALAVLLKRRDFMLYCFDPAQAHIAGLSPQFLHYSLLTLLALTIITAMQVAGVVLVVAMLISPGITAFLLTKRFERMMIIVVAASVFTSLAGTLLSYHLNSATGPSIVILQAALFLLALIWNKLRQTFGRHEAVAE
;
A
#
# COMPACT_ATOMS: atom_id res chain seq x y z
N MET A 1 -27.14 20.79 -13.61
CA MET A 1 -25.77 21.22 -13.30
C MET A 1 -25.59 21.61 -11.82
N SER A 2 -26.54 22.34 -11.22
CA SER A 2 -26.51 22.73 -9.79
C SER A 2 -26.51 21.53 -8.82
N GLU A 3 -27.30 20.50 -9.09
CA GLU A 3 -27.34 19.29 -8.23
C GLU A 3 -26.01 18.50 -8.24
N LEU A 4 -25.37 18.37 -9.38
CA LEU A 4 -24.05 17.74 -9.49
C LEU A 4 -22.97 18.54 -8.75
N ILE A 5 -23.02 19.88 -8.85
CA ILE A 5 -22.07 20.73 -8.13
C ILE A 5 -22.30 20.62 -6.62
N ASN A 6 -23.56 20.62 -6.18
CA ASN A 6 -23.90 20.43 -4.76
C ASN A 6 -23.48 19.05 -4.25
N TRP A 7 -23.61 17.99 -5.05
CA TRP A 7 -23.17 16.64 -4.71
C TRP A 7 -21.67 16.56 -4.38
N PHE A 8 -20.83 17.33 -5.09
CA PHE A 8 -19.40 17.42 -4.79
C PHE A 8 -19.07 18.46 -3.71
N ALA A 9 -19.82 19.56 -3.63
CA ALA A 9 -19.51 20.67 -2.73
C ALA A 9 -19.96 20.39 -1.30
N GLU A 10 -21.04 19.66 -1.09
CA GLU A 10 -21.59 19.35 0.23
C GLU A 10 -20.60 18.59 1.12
N PRO A 11 -19.92 17.50 0.71
CA PRO A 11 -18.92 16.83 1.51
C PRO A 11 -17.71 17.72 1.82
N LEU A 12 -17.32 18.58 0.88
CA LEU A 12 -16.17 19.48 1.04
C LEU A 12 -16.41 20.64 2.01
N ALA A 13 -17.64 20.91 2.41
CA ALA A 13 -17.96 21.90 3.43
C ALA A 13 -17.52 21.45 4.83
N PHE A 14 -17.30 20.16 5.05
CA PHE A 14 -16.94 19.63 6.36
C PHE A 14 -15.42 19.47 6.50
N PRO A 15 -14.78 20.06 7.56
CA PRO A 15 -13.33 19.95 7.76
C PRO A 15 -12.82 18.51 7.90
N PHE A 16 -13.59 17.62 8.53
CA PHE A 16 -13.20 16.20 8.66
C PHE A 16 -13.14 15.49 7.30
N MET A 17 -14.04 15.83 6.38
CA MET A 17 -14.06 15.26 5.04
C MET A 17 -12.89 15.78 4.19
N GLN A 18 -12.53 17.08 4.35
CA GLN A 18 -11.34 17.64 3.69
C GLN A 18 -10.07 16.90 4.15
N ASN A 19 -9.91 16.69 5.47
CA ASN A 19 -8.78 15.93 6.00
C ASN A 19 -8.78 14.48 5.48
N ALA A 20 -9.94 13.81 5.45
CA ALA A 20 -10.08 12.45 4.94
C ALA A 20 -9.70 12.36 3.46
N LEU A 21 -10.18 13.28 2.62
CA LEU A 21 -9.85 13.32 1.20
C LEU A 21 -8.36 13.58 0.96
N LEU A 22 -7.76 14.54 1.68
CA LEU A 22 -6.34 14.83 1.58
C LEU A 22 -5.50 13.63 2.00
N THR A 23 -5.83 13.01 3.12
CA THR A 23 -5.14 11.83 3.61
C THR A 23 -5.24 10.66 2.63
N ALA A 24 -6.46 10.34 2.18
CA ALA A 24 -6.69 9.27 1.23
C ALA A 24 -5.93 9.52 -0.09
N LEU A 25 -5.86 10.76 -0.55
CA LEU A 25 -5.12 11.13 -1.76
C LEU A 25 -3.61 10.98 -1.60
N ILE A 26 -3.04 11.45 -0.48
CA ILE A 26 -1.61 11.35 -0.21
C ILE A 26 -1.18 9.89 -0.10
N VAL A 27 -1.93 9.11 0.69
CA VAL A 27 -1.67 7.68 0.88
C VAL A 27 -1.82 6.92 -0.45
N SER A 28 -2.87 7.22 -1.24
CA SER A 28 -3.12 6.53 -2.51
C SER A 28 -2.02 6.77 -3.54
N ILE A 29 -1.48 7.98 -3.64
CA ILE A 29 -0.37 8.29 -4.55
C ILE A 29 0.87 7.52 -4.13
N THR A 30 1.22 7.54 -2.85
CA THR A 30 2.44 6.89 -2.35
C THR A 30 2.35 5.36 -2.46
N CYS A 31 1.23 4.77 -2.01
CA CYS A 31 0.98 3.34 -2.16
C CYS A 31 0.94 2.92 -3.64
N GLY A 32 0.32 3.74 -4.49
CA GLY A 32 0.28 3.51 -5.93
C GLY A 32 1.67 3.47 -6.56
N LEU A 33 2.54 4.42 -6.26
CA LEU A 33 3.92 4.42 -6.76
C LEU A 33 4.68 3.17 -6.33
N LEU A 34 4.57 2.76 -5.07
CA LEU A 34 5.19 1.53 -4.57
C LEU A 34 4.57 0.27 -5.17
N SER A 35 3.26 0.28 -5.44
CA SER A 35 2.53 -0.82 -6.07
C SER A 35 3.15 -1.27 -7.40
N CYS A 36 3.70 -0.34 -8.19
CA CYS A 36 4.41 -0.68 -9.41
C CYS A 36 5.56 -1.65 -9.16
N TYR A 37 6.36 -1.38 -8.14
CA TYR A 37 7.54 -2.19 -7.80
C TYR A 37 7.15 -3.51 -7.14
N LEU A 38 6.11 -3.51 -6.30
CA LEU A 38 5.60 -4.74 -5.69
C LEU A 38 5.13 -5.74 -6.73
N VAL A 39 4.35 -5.27 -7.71
CA VAL A 39 3.85 -6.12 -8.79
C VAL A 39 5.00 -6.67 -9.64
N LEU A 40 6.01 -5.84 -9.98
CA LEU A 40 7.18 -6.28 -10.73
C LEU A 40 8.03 -7.31 -9.98
N LYS A 41 8.13 -7.19 -8.66
CA LYS A 41 8.87 -8.14 -7.81
C LYS A 41 8.06 -9.39 -7.45
N GLY A 42 6.75 -9.39 -7.69
CA GLY A 42 5.86 -10.45 -7.22
C GLY A 42 5.63 -10.42 -5.70
N TRP A 43 5.79 -9.28 -5.05
CA TRP A 43 5.63 -9.11 -3.60
C TRP A 43 4.18 -8.80 -3.21
N SER A 44 3.24 -9.58 -3.75
CA SER A 44 1.81 -9.33 -3.54
C SER A 44 1.37 -9.44 -2.08
N LEU A 45 1.99 -10.31 -1.29
CA LEU A 45 1.66 -10.52 0.12
C LEU A 45 2.45 -9.61 1.08
N MET A 46 3.39 -8.81 0.58
CA MET A 46 4.28 -8.02 1.45
C MET A 46 3.54 -6.97 2.27
N GLY A 47 2.52 -6.34 1.68
CA GLY A 47 1.68 -5.36 2.38
C GLY A 47 0.96 -5.98 3.57
N ASP A 48 0.35 -7.13 3.35
CA ASP A 48 -0.37 -7.88 4.38
C ASP A 48 0.58 -8.42 5.47
N ALA A 49 1.71 -9.00 5.05
CA ALA A 49 2.73 -9.53 5.94
C ALA A 49 3.27 -8.47 6.91
N VAL A 50 3.63 -7.29 6.41
CA VAL A 50 4.13 -6.20 7.25
C VAL A 50 3.04 -5.66 8.18
N SER A 51 1.82 -5.48 7.68
CA SER A 51 0.70 -4.96 8.47
C SER A 51 0.39 -5.82 9.71
N HIS A 52 0.43 -7.14 9.56
CA HIS A 52 0.19 -8.06 10.68
C HIS A 52 1.42 -8.22 11.59
N ALA A 53 2.63 -8.15 11.03
CA ALA A 53 3.87 -8.25 11.79
C ALA A 53 4.15 -7.03 12.70
N VAL A 54 3.39 -5.97 12.55
CA VAL A 54 3.49 -4.75 13.39
C VAL A 54 3.01 -5.00 14.82
N LEU A 55 2.09 -5.95 15.04
CA LEU A 55 1.43 -6.18 16.32
C LEU A 55 2.39 -6.38 17.50
N PRO A 56 3.41 -7.25 17.47
CA PRO A 56 4.32 -7.42 18.59
C PRO A 56 5.08 -6.14 18.93
N GLY A 57 5.43 -5.33 17.93
CA GLY A 57 6.10 -4.06 18.15
C GLY A 57 5.21 -3.02 18.83
N ILE A 58 3.93 -2.96 18.48
CA ILE A 58 2.95 -2.09 19.15
C ILE A 58 2.81 -2.49 20.62
N VAL A 59 2.66 -3.78 20.91
CA VAL A 59 2.51 -4.28 22.28
C VAL A 59 3.77 -3.99 23.11
N LEU A 60 4.96 -4.23 22.57
CA LEU A 60 6.21 -3.93 23.25
C LEU A 60 6.37 -2.42 23.49
N ALA A 61 6.07 -1.59 22.50
CA ALA A 61 6.13 -0.14 22.67
C ALA A 61 5.19 0.35 23.77
N PHE A 62 3.99 -0.21 23.85
CA PHE A 62 3.04 0.07 24.92
C PHE A 62 3.61 -0.29 26.30
N VAL A 63 4.19 -1.48 26.46
CA VAL A 63 4.80 -1.95 27.71
C VAL A 63 5.97 -1.07 28.15
N PHE A 64 6.80 -0.63 27.19
CA PHE A 64 7.97 0.21 27.48
C PHE A 64 7.64 1.73 27.55
N GLY A 65 6.39 2.13 27.34
CA GLY A 65 6.00 3.55 27.34
C GLY A 65 6.61 4.36 26.19
N ILE A 66 6.96 3.70 25.08
CA ILE A 66 7.51 4.33 23.88
C ILE A 66 6.35 4.64 22.91
N PRO A 67 6.45 5.67 22.05
CA PRO A 67 5.45 5.93 21.03
C PRO A 67 5.17 4.68 20.18
N LEU A 68 3.88 4.31 20.06
CA LEU A 68 3.44 3.08 19.38
C LEU A 68 3.94 2.99 17.94
N GLN A 69 4.09 4.13 17.28
CA GLN A 69 4.59 4.26 15.91
C GLN A 69 6.02 3.74 15.76
N ILE A 70 6.89 3.99 16.77
CA ILE A 70 8.29 3.53 16.76
C ILE A 70 8.34 2.01 16.88
N GLY A 71 7.55 1.43 17.79
CA GLY A 71 7.47 -0.03 17.94
C GLY A 71 6.89 -0.71 16.69
N ALA A 72 5.84 -0.13 16.14
CA ALA A 72 5.25 -0.56 14.89
C ALA A 72 6.27 -0.58 13.74
N PHE A 73 7.01 0.52 13.58
CA PHE A 73 8.05 0.63 12.54
C PHE A 73 9.20 -0.37 12.76
N ALA A 74 9.70 -0.49 13.99
CA ALA A 74 10.76 -1.44 14.31
C ALA A 74 10.35 -2.88 13.98
N SER A 75 9.13 -3.29 14.34
CA SER A 75 8.61 -4.63 14.08
C SER A 75 8.35 -4.88 12.59
N GLY A 76 7.74 -3.93 11.89
CA GLY A 76 7.51 -4.04 10.45
C GLY A 76 8.81 -4.07 9.65
N LEU A 77 9.80 -3.27 10.04
CA LEU A 77 11.13 -3.30 9.45
C LEU A 77 11.85 -4.63 9.73
N LEU A 78 11.76 -5.14 10.96
CA LEU A 78 12.30 -6.45 11.33
C LEU A 78 11.68 -7.56 10.48
N CYS A 79 10.36 -7.53 10.26
CA CYS A 79 9.67 -8.46 9.38
C CYS A 79 10.22 -8.36 7.95
N SER A 80 10.27 -7.17 7.39
CA SER A 80 10.71 -6.94 6.00
C SER A 80 12.16 -7.37 5.79
N VAL A 81 13.06 -6.99 6.68
CA VAL A 81 14.48 -7.38 6.65
C VAL A 81 14.63 -8.87 6.90
N GLY A 82 13.87 -9.44 7.84
CA GLY A 82 13.84 -10.86 8.14
C GLY A 82 13.43 -11.70 6.94
N VAL A 83 12.38 -11.30 6.24
CA VAL A 83 11.96 -11.94 4.99
C VAL A 83 13.07 -11.89 3.94
N GLY A 84 13.68 -10.72 3.73
CA GLY A 84 14.78 -10.55 2.78
C GLY A 84 16.00 -11.42 3.14
N TYR A 85 16.38 -11.47 4.41
CA TYR A 85 17.49 -12.28 4.90
C TYR A 85 17.22 -13.79 4.72
N LEU A 86 16.06 -14.27 5.17
CA LEU A 86 15.68 -15.68 5.05
C LEU A 86 15.57 -16.12 3.59
N LYS A 87 15.03 -15.25 2.72
CA LYS A 87 14.97 -15.50 1.28
C LYS A 87 16.35 -15.70 0.67
N ASN A 88 17.30 -14.83 1.01
CA ASN A 88 18.66 -14.90 0.48
C ASN A 88 19.44 -16.14 0.98
N ASN A 89 19.10 -16.67 2.16
CA ASN A 89 19.74 -17.82 2.80
C ASN A 89 18.94 -19.11 2.71
N SER A 90 17.82 -19.15 1.96
CA SER A 90 17.00 -20.33 1.78
C SER A 90 16.65 -20.56 0.30
N ARG A 91 16.29 -21.78 -0.06
CA ARG A 91 15.79 -22.13 -1.39
C ARG A 91 14.27 -21.97 -1.53
N LEU A 92 13.63 -21.35 -0.54
CA LEU A 92 12.18 -21.19 -0.51
C LEU A 92 11.73 -20.04 -1.42
N LYS A 93 10.49 -20.12 -1.86
CA LYS A 93 9.83 -18.99 -2.55
C LYS A 93 9.60 -17.85 -1.56
N GLU A 94 9.70 -16.63 -2.03
CA GLU A 94 9.58 -15.42 -1.22
C GLU A 94 8.24 -15.32 -0.49
N ASP A 95 7.14 -15.64 -1.16
CA ASP A 95 5.79 -15.70 -0.56
C ASP A 95 5.69 -16.71 0.59
N THR A 96 6.37 -17.87 0.48
CA THR A 96 6.40 -18.87 1.55
C THR A 96 7.15 -18.34 2.77
N VAL A 97 8.29 -17.68 2.57
CA VAL A 97 9.06 -17.06 3.64
C VAL A 97 8.24 -15.95 4.32
N MET A 98 7.58 -15.11 3.51
CA MET A 98 6.66 -14.08 4.04
C MET A 98 5.58 -14.70 4.92
N GLY A 99 4.90 -15.75 4.43
CA GLY A 99 3.85 -16.43 5.16
C GLY A 99 4.28 -16.94 6.53
N ILE A 100 5.47 -17.55 6.62
CA ILE A 100 6.01 -18.08 7.88
C ILE A 100 6.39 -16.94 8.84
N VAL A 101 7.11 -15.92 8.34
CA VAL A 101 7.58 -14.81 9.17
C VAL A 101 6.42 -14.01 9.75
N PHE A 102 5.46 -13.60 8.91
CA PHE A 102 4.35 -12.80 9.42
C PHE A 102 3.45 -13.59 10.35
N SER A 103 3.15 -14.86 10.06
CA SER A 103 2.33 -15.71 10.94
C SER A 103 2.99 -15.89 12.30
N GLY A 104 4.31 -16.11 12.31
CA GLY A 104 5.08 -16.22 13.55
C GLY A 104 5.08 -14.91 14.35
N MET A 105 5.31 -13.78 13.69
CA MET A 105 5.29 -12.47 14.35
C MET A 105 3.88 -12.10 14.83
N PHE A 106 2.85 -12.35 14.04
CA PHE A 106 1.47 -12.11 14.44
C PHE A 106 1.08 -12.96 15.65
N ALA A 107 1.41 -14.26 15.64
CA ALA A 107 1.18 -15.15 16.78
C ALA A 107 1.92 -14.68 18.04
N LEU A 108 3.19 -14.26 17.89
CA LEU A 108 3.95 -13.67 18.98
C LEU A 108 3.26 -12.41 19.53
N GLY A 109 2.78 -11.55 18.65
CA GLY A 109 2.04 -10.34 19.02
C GLY A 109 0.78 -10.66 19.81
N LEU A 110 0.00 -11.67 19.38
CA LEU A 110 -1.19 -12.12 20.10
C LEU A 110 -0.84 -12.68 21.48
N VAL A 111 0.21 -13.48 21.60
CA VAL A 111 0.65 -14.02 22.89
C VAL A 111 1.09 -12.89 23.83
N LEU A 112 1.85 -11.90 23.33
CA LEU A 112 2.24 -10.73 24.13
C LEU A 112 1.00 -9.92 24.54
N PHE A 113 0.06 -9.74 23.64
CA PHE A 113 -1.18 -9.00 23.87
C PHE A 113 -2.01 -9.60 25.01
N THR A 114 -2.11 -10.94 25.10
CA THR A 114 -2.86 -11.63 26.19
C THR A 114 -2.23 -11.46 27.57
N LYS A 115 -0.98 -11.02 27.64
CA LYS A 115 -0.25 -10.78 28.92
C LYS A 115 -0.34 -9.33 29.40
N VAL A 116 -0.81 -8.43 28.55
CA VAL A 116 -0.93 -7.00 28.86
C VAL A 116 -2.38 -6.66 29.09
N GLU A 117 -2.73 -6.30 30.34
CA GLU A 117 -4.06 -5.77 30.66
C GLU A 117 -4.17 -4.36 30.09
N THR A 118 -4.94 -4.19 29.03
CA THR A 118 -5.16 -2.87 28.41
C THR A 118 -6.64 -2.62 28.24
N ASP A 119 -7.10 -1.47 28.75
CA ASP A 119 -8.43 -0.93 28.46
C ASP A 119 -8.47 -0.25 27.06
N GLN A 120 -7.34 -0.13 26.40
CA GLN A 120 -7.26 0.47 25.08
C GLN A 120 -7.68 -0.52 24.01
N HIS A 121 -8.67 -0.13 23.21
CA HIS A 121 -9.12 -0.87 22.05
C HIS A 121 -8.03 -0.84 20.97
N LEU A 122 -7.02 -1.73 21.04
CA LEU A 122 -5.99 -1.92 20.02
C LEU A 122 -6.57 -2.24 18.64
N THR A 123 -7.82 -2.67 18.60
CA THR A 123 -8.61 -2.80 17.38
C THR A 123 -8.70 -1.48 16.58
N HIS A 124 -8.79 -0.33 17.23
CA HIS A 124 -8.80 0.97 16.54
C HIS A 124 -7.49 1.27 15.80
N ILE A 125 -6.35 0.80 16.33
CA ILE A 125 -5.04 1.00 15.69
C ILE A 125 -4.92 0.17 14.41
N LEU A 126 -5.49 -1.05 14.40
CA LEU A 126 -5.42 -1.94 13.24
C LEU A 126 -6.43 -1.56 12.15
N PHE A 127 -7.63 -1.13 12.53
CA PHE A 127 -8.68 -0.83 11.54
C PHE A 127 -8.62 0.59 11.00
N GLY A 128 -7.88 1.51 11.66
CA GLY A 128 -7.77 2.91 11.24
C GLY A 128 -9.12 3.64 11.20
N ASN A 129 -9.09 4.94 11.09
CA ASN A 129 -10.31 5.74 10.89
C ASN A 129 -10.01 6.93 9.96
N VAL A 130 -10.19 6.74 8.66
CA VAL A 130 -9.91 7.78 7.65
C VAL A 130 -10.67 9.09 7.93
N LEU A 131 -11.87 9.00 8.49
CA LEU A 131 -12.70 10.18 8.78
C LEU A 131 -12.32 10.88 10.09
N GLY A 132 -11.60 10.19 10.98
CA GLY A 132 -11.20 10.71 12.30
C GLY A 132 -9.78 11.29 12.36
N VAL A 133 -9.13 11.53 11.22
CA VAL A 133 -7.74 11.98 11.16
C VAL A 133 -7.58 13.39 11.69
N SER A 134 -6.72 13.55 12.69
CA SER A 134 -6.34 14.85 13.23
C SER A 134 -5.41 15.60 12.26
N ARG A 135 -5.30 16.93 12.43
CA ARG A 135 -4.37 17.73 11.61
C ARG A 135 -2.91 17.35 11.82
N GLU A 136 -2.55 16.93 13.01
CA GLU A 136 -1.18 16.50 13.34
C GLU A 136 -0.84 15.19 12.64
N GLU A 137 -1.74 14.20 12.68
CA GLU A 137 -1.60 12.93 11.97
C GLU A 137 -1.55 13.13 10.46
N LEU A 138 -2.39 14.03 9.91
CA LEU A 138 -2.36 14.38 8.50
C LEU A 138 -1.00 14.98 8.10
N LEU A 139 -0.46 15.90 8.88
CA LEU A 139 0.82 16.53 8.61
C LEU A 139 1.96 15.49 8.68
N GLN A 140 1.96 14.64 9.69
CA GLN A 140 2.94 13.56 9.83
C GLN A 140 2.88 12.60 8.64
N THR A 141 1.68 12.15 8.28
CA THR A 141 1.44 11.29 7.12
C THR A 141 1.92 11.95 5.84
N PHE A 142 1.61 13.25 5.65
CA PHE A 142 2.06 14.00 4.49
C PHE A 142 3.58 14.03 4.36
N VAL A 143 4.29 14.38 5.45
CA VAL A 143 5.76 14.48 5.44
C VAL A 143 6.40 13.14 5.12
N ILE A 144 5.94 12.05 5.75
CA ILE A 144 6.49 10.72 5.52
C ILE A 144 6.19 10.24 4.10
N CYS A 145 4.93 10.33 3.66
CA CYS A 145 4.53 9.90 2.32
C CYS A 145 5.20 10.74 1.22
N ALA A 146 5.35 12.04 1.42
CA ALA A 146 6.07 12.91 0.48
C ALA A 146 7.56 12.54 0.39
N ALA A 147 8.21 12.25 1.52
CA ALA A 147 9.60 11.82 1.55
C ALA A 147 9.77 10.47 0.83
N VAL A 148 8.87 9.51 1.06
CA VAL A 148 8.87 8.21 0.37
C VAL A 148 8.63 8.38 -1.13
N ALA A 149 7.61 9.14 -1.52
CA ALA A 149 7.30 9.39 -2.93
C ALA A 149 8.47 10.06 -3.65
N LEU A 150 9.10 11.05 -3.00
CA LEU A 150 10.28 11.72 -3.53
C LEU A 150 11.46 10.74 -3.70
N ALA A 151 11.75 9.90 -2.70
CA ALA A 151 12.80 8.89 -2.78
C ALA A 151 12.56 7.90 -3.92
N VAL A 152 11.30 7.41 -4.06
CA VAL A 152 10.90 6.51 -5.13
C VAL A 152 11.03 7.16 -6.51
N LEU A 153 10.62 8.42 -6.66
CA LEU A 153 10.69 9.14 -7.93
C LEU A 153 12.13 9.47 -8.32
N LEU A 154 12.97 9.87 -7.37
CA LEU A 154 14.39 10.16 -7.61
C LEU A 154 15.17 8.91 -8.04
N LYS A 155 14.87 7.78 -7.41
CA LYS A 155 15.53 6.48 -7.66
C LYS A 155 14.73 5.56 -8.59
N ARG A 156 13.73 6.09 -9.30
CA ARG A 156 12.81 5.30 -10.12
C ARG A 156 13.49 4.36 -11.11
N ARG A 157 14.57 4.83 -11.77
CA ARG A 157 15.32 4.03 -12.76
C ARG A 157 16.13 2.94 -12.10
N ASP A 158 16.76 3.25 -10.97
CA ASP A 158 17.58 2.30 -10.22
C ASP A 158 16.71 1.17 -9.65
N PHE A 159 15.57 1.52 -9.04
CA PHE A 159 14.60 0.53 -8.55
C PHE A 159 13.98 -0.29 -9.70
N MET A 160 13.68 0.34 -10.82
CA MET A 160 13.17 -0.38 -11.99
C MET A 160 14.19 -1.40 -12.48
N LEU A 161 15.44 -1.01 -12.68
CA LEU A 161 16.51 -1.89 -13.13
C LEU A 161 16.72 -3.05 -12.15
N TYR A 162 16.75 -2.75 -10.84
CA TYR A 162 16.82 -3.76 -9.79
C TYR A 162 15.63 -4.73 -9.83
N CYS A 163 14.42 -4.25 -10.10
CA CYS A 163 13.22 -5.09 -10.14
C CYS A 163 13.24 -6.05 -11.33
N PHE A 164 13.70 -5.61 -12.50
CA PHE A 164 13.75 -6.43 -13.71
C PHE A 164 14.95 -7.37 -13.74
N ASP A 165 16.15 -6.87 -13.46
CA ASP A 165 17.39 -7.64 -13.51
C ASP A 165 18.40 -7.16 -12.47
N PRO A 166 18.47 -7.84 -11.31
CA PRO A 166 19.45 -7.53 -10.27
C PRO A 166 20.90 -7.72 -10.71
N ALA A 167 21.18 -8.64 -11.65
CA ALA A 167 22.52 -8.89 -12.15
C ALA A 167 22.98 -7.72 -13.02
N GLN A 168 22.12 -7.23 -13.90
CA GLN A 168 22.40 -6.05 -14.70
C GLN A 168 22.54 -4.79 -13.86
N ALA A 169 21.75 -4.64 -12.79
CA ALA A 169 21.91 -3.55 -11.83
C ALA A 169 23.30 -3.56 -11.19
N HIS A 170 23.84 -4.75 -10.86
CA HIS A 170 25.18 -4.89 -10.32
C HIS A 170 26.26 -4.49 -11.32
N ILE A 171 26.13 -4.91 -12.58
CA ILE A 171 27.05 -4.54 -13.68
C ILE A 171 27.04 -3.03 -13.93
N ALA A 172 25.88 -2.40 -13.78
CA ALA A 172 25.72 -0.94 -13.89
C ALA A 172 26.30 -0.15 -12.69
N GLY A 173 26.97 -0.81 -11.75
CA GLY A 173 27.59 -0.19 -10.57
C GLY A 173 26.63 0.11 -9.42
N LEU A 174 25.39 -0.37 -9.49
CA LEU A 174 24.44 -0.26 -8.40
C LEU A 174 24.59 -1.43 -7.43
N SER A 175 24.29 -1.22 -6.16
CA SER A 175 24.23 -2.30 -5.17
C SER A 175 22.80 -2.87 -5.10
N PRO A 176 22.55 -4.10 -5.62
CA PRO A 176 21.23 -4.72 -5.57
C PRO A 176 20.74 -4.92 -4.13
N GLN A 177 21.65 -5.20 -3.19
CA GLN A 177 21.32 -5.36 -1.78
C GLN A 177 20.83 -4.04 -1.17
N PHE A 178 21.51 -2.93 -1.43
CA PHE A 178 21.09 -1.61 -0.95
C PHE A 178 19.71 -1.23 -1.51
N LEU A 179 19.47 -1.45 -2.80
CA LEU A 179 18.19 -1.18 -3.44
C LEU A 179 17.08 -2.07 -2.87
N HIS A 180 17.37 -3.34 -2.61
CA HIS A 180 16.43 -4.27 -1.99
C HIS A 180 15.98 -3.78 -0.61
N TYR A 181 16.93 -3.54 0.30
CA TYR A 181 16.60 -3.11 1.65
C TYR A 181 16.03 -1.69 1.69
N SER A 182 16.43 -0.81 0.80
CA SER A 182 15.83 0.52 0.67
C SER A 182 14.36 0.43 0.27
N LEU A 183 14.03 -0.41 -0.71
CA LEU A 183 12.64 -0.60 -1.15
C LEU A 183 11.79 -1.20 -0.03
N LEU A 184 12.31 -2.21 0.69
CA LEU A 184 11.65 -2.80 1.85
C LEU A 184 11.41 -1.80 2.98
N THR A 185 12.38 -0.93 3.26
CA THR A 185 12.26 0.12 4.28
C THR A 185 11.21 1.17 3.89
N LEU A 186 11.23 1.64 2.64
CA LEU A 186 10.25 2.59 2.13
C LEU A 186 8.84 2.00 2.17
N LEU A 187 8.72 0.72 1.87
CA LEU A 187 7.47 -0.03 1.91
C LEU A 187 6.95 -0.17 3.34
N ALA A 188 7.79 -0.63 4.28
CA ALA A 188 7.43 -0.75 5.69
C ALA A 188 7.00 0.60 6.27
N LEU A 189 7.75 1.67 5.97
CA LEU A 189 7.43 3.03 6.42
C LEU A 189 6.07 3.50 5.89
N THR A 190 5.79 3.26 4.61
CA THR A 190 4.51 3.61 4.00
C THR A 190 3.35 2.80 4.59
N ILE A 191 3.52 1.48 4.74
CA ILE A 191 2.48 0.61 5.29
C ILE A 191 2.09 1.06 6.68
N ILE A 192 3.07 1.29 7.56
CA ILE A 192 2.82 1.63 8.96
C ILE A 192 2.15 3.00 9.08
N THR A 193 2.65 3.99 8.34
CA THR A 193 2.07 5.33 8.33
C THR A 193 0.65 5.32 7.75
N ALA A 194 0.45 4.62 6.65
CA ALA A 194 -0.85 4.54 5.99
C ALA A 194 -1.86 3.72 6.80
N MET A 195 -1.42 2.64 7.48
CA MET A 195 -2.28 1.79 8.29
C MET A 195 -2.89 2.53 9.48
N GLN A 196 -2.13 3.42 10.13
CA GLN A 196 -2.60 4.20 11.27
C GLN A 196 -3.79 5.10 10.90
N VAL A 197 -3.78 5.62 9.69
CA VAL A 197 -4.77 6.57 9.19
C VAL A 197 -5.88 5.87 8.39
N ALA A 198 -5.49 4.97 7.50
CA ALA A 198 -6.40 4.37 6.52
C ALA A 198 -6.86 2.95 6.89
N GLY A 199 -6.17 2.29 7.83
CA GLY A 199 -6.42 0.90 8.23
C GLY A 199 -5.78 -0.12 7.29
N VAL A 200 -5.61 -1.34 7.81
CA VAL A 200 -4.88 -2.44 7.12
C VAL A 200 -5.51 -2.78 5.77
N VAL A 201 -6.84 -2.98 5.74
CA VAL A 201 -7.55 -3.45 4.54
C VAL A 201 -7.36 -2.49 3.36
N LEU A 202 -7.48 -1.19 3.62
CA LEU A 202 -7.34 -0.17 2.58
C LEU A 202 -5.89 -0.08 2.08
N VAL A 203 -4.91 -0.13 2.98
CA VAL A 203 -3.48 -0.02 2.62
C VAL A 203 -3.04 -1.20 1.77
N VAL A 204 -3.40 -2.43 2.16
CA VAL A 204 -3.07 -3.64 1.39
C VAL A 204 -3.69 -3.57 -0.01
N ALA A 205 -4.96 -3.16 -0.11
CA ALA A 205 -5.62 -3.00 -1.40
C ALA A 205 -4.95 -1.92 -2.26
N MET A 206 -4.57 -0.76 -1.68
CA MET A 206 -3.89 0.33 -2.39
C MET A 206 -2.49 -0.05 -2.88
N LEU A 207 -1.82 -0.96 -2.20
CA LEU A 207 -0.49 -1.45 -2.60
C LEU A 207 -0.54 -2.49 -3.71
N ILE A 208 -1.64 -3.18 -3.90
CA ILE A 208 -1.73 -4.30 -4.85
C ILE A 208 -2.59 -3.94 -6.06
N SER A 209 -3.82 -3.49 -5.82
CA SER A 209 -4.86 -3.37 -6.84
C SER A 209 -4.52 -2.40 -7.99
N PRO A 210 -4.07 -1.16 -7.74
CA PRO A 210 -3.77 -0.24 -8.84
C PRO A 210 -2.57 -0.68 -9.67
N GLY A 211 -1.56 -1.31 -9.05
CA GLY A 211 -0.40 -1.86 -9.75
C GLY A 211 -0.75 -2.97 -10.70
N ILE A 212 -1.54 -3.96 -10.24
CA ILE A 212 -2.00 -5.07 -11.08
C ILE A 212 -2.90 -4.55 -12.20
N THR A 213 -3.79 -3.62 -11.92
CA THR A 213 -4.66 -2.99 -12.93
C THR A 213 -3.85 -2.34 -14.05
N ALA A 214 -2.85 -1.54 -13.70
CA ALA A 214 -1.99 -0.90 -14.69
C ALA A 214 -1.09 -1.89 -15.44
N PHE A 215 -0.61 -2.94 -14.77
CA PHE A 215 0.19 -3.99 -15.38
C PHE A 215 -0.58 -4.74 -16.48
N LEU A 216 -1.90 -4.94 -16.30
CA LEU A 216 -2.77 -5.53 -17.32
C LEU A 216 -2.94 -4.61 -18.53
N LEU A 217 -2.93 -3.29 -18.33
CA LEU A 217 -3.23 -2.31 -19.38
C LEU A 217 -1.99 -1.92 -20.20
N THR A 218 -0.78 -2.01 -19.65
CA THR A 218 0.43 -1.55 -20.33
C THR A 218 1.67 -2.41 -20.02
N LYS A 219 2.55 -2.53 -21.02
CA LYS A 219 3.85 -3.17 -20.88
C LYS A 219 5.00 -2.19 -20.63
N ARG A 220 4.74 -0.86 -20.66
CA ARG A 220 5.75 0.17 -20.47
C ARG A 220 5.70 0.71 -19.04
N PHE A 221 6.79 0.62 -18.29
CA PHE A 221 6.86 1.01 -16.88
C PHE A 221 6.46 2.48 -16.64
N GLU A 222 6.90 3.40 -17.49
CA GLU A 222 6.53 4.82 -17.32
C GLU A 222 5.02 5.06 -17.45
N ARG A 223 4.36 4.40 -18.42
CA ARG A 223 2.90 4.45 -18.56
C ARG A 223 2.21 3.74 -17.40
N MET A 224 2.80 2.65 -16.90
CA MET A 224 2.29 1.93 -15.73
C MET A 224 2.23 2.87 -14.51
N MET A 225 3.29 3.62 -14.22
CA MET A 225 3.30 4.59 -13.12
C MET A 225 2.19 5.65 -13.25
N ILE A 226 2.00 6.20 -14.44
CA ILE A 226 0.95 7.21 -14.68
C ILE A 226 -0.44 6.61 -14.46
N ILE A 227 -0.70 5.42 -15.02
CA ILE A 227 -2.00 4.74 -14.88
C ILE A 227 -2.26 4.38 -13.43
N VAL A 228 -1.24 3.90 -12.70
CA VAL A 228 -1.37 3.58 -11.27
C VAL A 228 -1.75 4.81 -10.46
N VAL A 229 -1.04 5.93 -10.63
CA VAL A 229 -1.36 7.16 -9.90
C VAL A 229 -2.75 7.65 -10.25
N ALA A 230 -3.12 7.66 -11.53
CA ALA A 230 -4.45 8.09 -11.98
C ALA A 230 -5.56 7.18 -11.40
N ALA A 231 -5.37 5.86 -11.44
CA ALA A 231 -6.32 4.89 -10.88
C ALA A 231 -6.45 5.04 -9.36
N SER A 232 -5.33 5.17 -8.65
CA SER A 232 -5.30 5.35 -7.19
C SER A 232 -6.00 6.64 -6.77
N VAL A 233 -5.70 7.76 -7.42
CA VAL A 233 -6.33 9.05 -7.14
C VAL A 233 -7.82 8.99 -7.44
N PHE A 234 -8.21 8.45 -8.60
CA PHE A 234 -9.61 8.34 -8.99
C PHE A 234 -10.41 7.50 -7.98
N THR A 235 -9.93 6.28 -7.64
CA THR A 235 -10.64 5.38 -6.72
C THR A 235 -10.69 5.92 -5.30
N SER A 236 -9.63 6.61 -4.86
CA SER A 236 -9.56 7.25 -3.55
C SER A 236 -10.57 8.40 -3.43
N LEU A 237 -10.59 9.33 -4.40
CA LEU A 237 -11.53 10.44 -4.40
C LEU A 237 -12.97 9.97 -4.55
N ALA A 238 -13.25 9.14 -5.57
CA ALA A 238 -14.58 8.62 -5.81
C ALA A 238 -15.10 7.76 -4.65
N GLY A 239 -14.25 6.91 -4.06
CA GLY A 239 -14.62 6.05 -2.94
C GLY A 239 -14.92 6.84 -1.65
N THR A 240 -14.13 7.87 -1.38
CA THR A 240 -14.36 8.73 -0.22
C THR A 240 -15.67 9.52 -0.36
N LEU A 241 -15.93 10.09 -1.54
CA LEU A 241 -17.18 10.80 -1.82
C LEU A 241 -18.40 9.86 -1.79
N LEU A 242 -18.27 8.68 -2.38
CA LEU A 242 -19.33 7.68 -2.40
C LEU A 242 -19.67 7.21 -0.98
N SER A 243 -18.65 7.02 -0.14
CA SER A 243 -18.85 6.61 1.26
C SER A 243 -19.66 7.63 2.07
N TYR A 244 -19.46 8.92 1.80
CA TYR A 244 -20.25 9.99 2.43
C TYR A 244 -21.74 9.87 2.08
N HIS A 245 -22.06 9.75 0.78
CA HIS A 245 -23.45 9.68 0.32
C HIS A 245 -24.14 8.37 0.67
N LEU A 246 -23.40 7.26 0.75
CA LEU A 246 -23.95 5.95 1.12
C LEU A 246 -23.91 5.67 2.64
N ASN A 247 -23.41 6.62 3.46
CA ASN A 247 -23.17 6.40 4.89
C ASN A 247 -22.42 5.09 5.17
N SER A 248 -21.41 4.79 4.35
CA SER A 248 -20.64 3.55 4.42
C SER A 248 -19.20 3.80 4.91
N ALA A 249 -18.50 2.74 5.32
CA ALA A 249 -17.09 2.84 5.70
C ALA A 249 -16.20 3.24 4.52
N THR A 250 -15.40 4.29 4.67
CA THR A 250 -14.60 4.88 3.58
C THR A 250 -13.57 3.90 3.02
N GLY A 251 -12.83 3.20 3.89
CA GLY A 251 -11.84 2.22 3.46
C GLY A 251 -12.41 1.14 2.53
N PRO A 252 -13.40 0.36 2.97
CA PRO A 252 -14.06 -0.64 2.14
C PRO A 252 -14.66 -0.09 0.84
N SER A 253 -15.23 1.13 0.86
CA SER A 253 -15.78 1.75 -0.35
C SER A 253 -14.72 2.01 -1.43
N ILE A 254 -13.54 2.48 -1.04
CA ILE A 254 -12.40 2.66 -1.94
C ILE A 254 -11.93 1.30 -2.49
N VAL A 255 -11.84 0.28 -1.62
CA VAL A 255 -11.41 -1.08 -2.03
C VAL A 255 -12.36 -1.70 -3.06
N ILE A 256 -13.67 -1.54 -2.87
CA ILE A 256 -14.68 -2.03 -3.83
C ILE A 256 -14.51 -1.35 -5.19
N LEU A 257 -14.28 -0.03 -5.21
CA LEU A 257 -14.03 0.69 -6.46
C LEU A 257 -12.73 0.25 -7.15
N GLN A 258 -11.67 -0.02 -6.38
CA GLN A 258 -10.43 -0.56 -6.92
C GLN A 258 -10.64 -1.95 -7.53
N ALA A 259 -11.38 -2.82 -6.84
CA ALA A 259 -11.72 -4.14 -7.34
C ALA A 259 -12.57 -4.07 -8.61
N ALA A 260 -13.55 -3.17 -8.66
CA ALA A 260 -14.35 -2.93 -9.85
C ALA A 260 -13.50 -2.44 -11.02
N LEU A 261 -12.60 -1.50 -10.78
CA LEU A 261 -11.68 -0.97 -11.81
C LEU A 261 -10.73 -2.07 -12.32
N PHE A 262 -10.25 -2.94 -11.45
CA PHE A 262 -9.45 -4.11 -11.84
C PHE A 262 -10.25 -5.06 -12.74
N LEU A 263 -11.48 -5.40 -12.37
CA LEU A 263 -12.34 -6.27 -13.19
C LEU A 263 -12.63 -5.66 -14.56
N LEU A 264 -12.90 -4.36 -14.63
CA LEU A 264 -13.07 -3.64 -15.88
C LEU A 264 -11.81 -3.70 -16.76
N ALA A 265 -10.64 -3.48 -16.17
CA ALA A 265 -9.37 -3.58 -16.89
C ALA A 265 -9.10 -5.00 -17.40
N LEU A 266 -9.45 -6.02 -16.63
CA LEU A 266 -9.31 -7.43 -17.01
C LEU A 266 -10.24 -7.77 -18.17
N ILE A 267 -11.50 -7.37 -18.11
CA ILE A 267 -12.49 -7.57 -19.21
C ILE A 267 -12.00 -6.85 -20.48
N TRP A 268 -11.57 -5.59 -20.34
CA TRP A 268 -11.04 -4.83 -21.47
C TRP A 268 -9.84 -5.51 -22.12
N ASN A 269 -8.89 -5.98 -21.32
CA ASN A 269 -7.71 -6.67 -21.83
C ASN A 269 -8.07 -7.97 -22.56
N LYS A 270 -9.02 -8.74 -22.00
CA LYS A 270 -9.52 -9.98 -22.63
C LYS A 270 -10.23 -9.71 -23.94
N LEU A 271 -11.11 -8.73 -24.00
CA LEU A 271 -11.79 -8.33 -25.23
C LEU A 271 -10.77 -7.91 -26.30
N ARG A 272 -9.81 -7.06 -25.96
CA ARG A 272 -8.77 -6.61 -26.88
C ARG A 272 -7.95 -7.77 -27.45
N GLN A 273 -7.63 -8.79 -26.65
CA GLN A 273 -6.90 -9.97 -27.11
C GLN A 273 -7.75 -10.83 -28.05
N THR A 274 -9.06 -10.93 -27.81
CA THR A 274 -9.98 -11.70 -28.66
C THR A 274 -10.16 -11.03 -30.02
N PHE A 275 -10.36 -9.71 -30.05
CA PHE A 275 -10.50 -8.96 -31.31
C PHE A 275 -9.21 -8.93 -32.12
N GLY A 276 -8.04 -8.73 -31.48
CA GLY A 276 -6.74 -8.76 -32.17
C GLY A 276 -6.34 -10.12 -32.72
N ARG A 277 -6.89 -11.23 -32.17
CA ARG A 277 -6.70 -12.58 -32.74
C ARG A 277 -7.54 -12.82 -34.00
N HIS A 278 -8.73 -12.21 -34.08
CA HIS A 278 -9.58 -12.34 -35.27
C HIS A 278 -9.01 -11.62 -36.49
N GLU A 279 -8.34 -10.49 -36.29
CA GLU A 279 -7.67 -9.76 -37.39
C GLU A 279 -6.45 -10.55 -37.93
N ALA A 280 -5.67 -11.20 -37.05
CA ALA A 280 -4.50 -11.98 -37.44
C ALA A 280 -4.80 -13.34 -38.10
N VAL A 281 -6.06 -13.80 -38.09
CA VAL A 281 -6.51 -15.05 -38.75
C VAL A 281 -7.22 -14.71 -40.06
N ALA A 282 -7.55 -13.45 -40.29
CA ALA A 282 -8.24 -12.96 -41.52
C ALA A 282 -7.27 -12.42 -42.59
N GLU A 283 -5.95 -12.28 -42.27
CA GLU A 283 -4.85 -12.06 -43.21
C GLU A 283 -4.14 -13.40 -43.54
#